data_c4dca70eb997f2c660b2f038f8e0f116
#
_entry.id   c4dca70eb997f2c660b2f038f8e0f116
#
_cell.length_a   1.000
_cell.length_b   1.000
_cell.length_c   1.000
_cell.angle_alpha   90.00
_cell.angle_beta   90.00
_cell.angle_gamma   90.00
#
_symmetry.space_group_name_H-M   'P 1'
#
loop_
_entity.id
_entity.type
_entity.pdbx_description
1 polymer ?
#
loop_
_entity_poly.entity_id
_entity_poly.type
_entity_poly.pdbx_seq_one_letter_code
_entity_poly.pdbx_strand_id
1 'polypeptide(L)' 'MRKTYDVYSGIQLKVASAIEELSDVIEAYQDKDGKRYLKIRIDDETTFRTFQRVNGNN' A
#
# COMPACT_ATOMS: atom_id res chain seq x y z
N MET A 1 -10.96 -11.93 -9.54
CA MET A 1 -11.80 -10.74 -9.50
C MET A 1 -10.96 -9.50 -9.48
N ARG A 2 -11.34 -8.49 -10.24
CA ARG A 2 -10.57 -7.25 -10.29
C ARG A 2 -11.31 -6.16 -9.57
N LYS A 3 -10.59 -5.33 -8.88
CA LYS A 3 -11.19 -4.22 -8.21
C LYS A 3 -10.20 -3.07 -8.12
N THR A 4 -10.70 -1.86 -8.27
CA THR A 4 -9.87 -0.67 -8.20
C THR A 4 -10.35 0.19 -7.05
N TYR A 5 -9.41 0.65 -6.25
CA TYR A 5 -9.71 1.49 -5.10
C TYR A 5 -8.98 2.82 -5.24
N ASP A 6 -9.65 3.90 -4.94
CA ASP A 6 -8.99 5.20 -4.92
C ASP A 6 -8.26 5.34 -3.60
N VAL A 7 -6.99 5.68 -3.67
CA VAL A 7 -6.17 5.78 -2.47
C VAL A 7 -5.82 7.22 -2.16
N TYR A 8 -5.41 7.98 -3.16
CA TYR A 8 -4.99 9.34 -2.96
C TYR A 8 -5.22 10.07 -4.28
N SER A 9 -5.21 11.39 -4.27
CA SER A 9 -5.35 12.13 -5.49
C SER A 9 -4.27 11.69 -6.47
N GLY A 10 -4.68 11.11 -7.59
CA GLY A 10 -3.75 10.62 -8.59
C GLY A 10 -3.22 9.22 -8.36
N ILE A 11 -3.67 8.53 -7.32
CA ILE A 11 -3.18 7.18 -7.02
C ILE A 11 -4.36 6.23 -6.85
N GLN A 12 -4.33 5.14 -7.59
CA GLN A 12 -5.33 4.09 -7.47
C GLN A 12 -4.64 2.77 -7.22
N LEU A 13 -5.26 1.95 -6.39
CA LEU A 13 -4.78 0.61 -6.12
C LEU A 13 -5.63 -0.36 -6.90
N LYS A 14 -4.99 -1.17 -7.73
CA LYS A 14 -5.72 -2.16 -8.53
C LYS A 14 -5.40 -3.55 -8.02
N VAL A 15 -6.42 -4.29 -7.67
CA VAL A 15 -6.28 -5.69 -7.29
C VAL A 15 -6.68 -6.50 -8.52
N ALA A 16 -5.69 -7.00 -9.23
CA ALA A 16 -5.91 -7.61 -10.54
C ALA A 16 -6.41 -9.05 -10.49
N SER A 17 -6.19 -9.71 -9.38
CA SER A 17 -6.65 -11.10 -9.25
C SER A 17 -7.12 -11.36 -7.84
N ALA A 18 -7.81 -12.45 -7.65
CA ALA A 18 -8.33 -12.79 -6.33
C ALA A 18 -7.19 -13.09 -5.37
N ILE A 19 -7.27 -12.54 -4.19
CA ILE A 19 -6.32 -12.81 -3.12
C ILE A 19 -7.15 -13.37 -1.98
N GLU A 20 -6.81 -14.58 -1.57
CA GLU A 20 -7.62 -15.29 -0.62
C GLU A 20 -7.74 -14.59 0.73
N GLU A 21 -6.65 -14.07 1.22
CA GLU A 21 -6.67 -13.35 2.49
C GLU A 21 -6.15 -11.95 2.26
N LEU A 22 -6.97 -11.12 1.67
CA LEU A 22 -6.56 -9.77 1.33
C LEU A 22 -6.13 -8.98 2.57
N SER A 23 -6.76 -9.22 3.70
CA SER A 23 -6.40 -8.52 4.93
C SER A 23 -5.01 -8.84 5.43
N ASP A 24 -4.41 -9.94 4.96
CA ASP A 24 -3.03 -10.26 5.32
C ASP A 24 -2.04 -9.47 4.47
N VAL A 25 -2.52 -8.87 3.40
CA VAL A 25 -1.67 -8.15 2.47
C VAL A 25 -1.85 -6.66 2.61
N ILE A 26 -3.07 -6.20 2.86
CA ILE A 26 -3.40 -4.78 2.89
C ILE A 26 -4.10 -4.43 4.18
N GLU A 27 -3.62 -3.38 4.82
CA GLU A 27 -4.18 -2.94 6.09
C GLU A 27 -4.22 -1.43 6.15
N ALA A 28 -5.32 -0.87 6.60
CA ALA A 28 -5.44 0.58 6.75
C ALA A 28 -5.25 0.96 8.21
N TYR A 29 -4.59 2.07 8.45
CA TYR A 29 -4.48 2.56 9.82
C TYR A 29 -4.42 4.07 9.85
N GLN A 30 -4.69 4.63 11.01
CA GLN A 30 -4.71 6.06 11.20
C GLN A 30 -3.76 6.40 12.35
N ASP A 31 -2.89 7.39 12.16
CA ASP A 31 -1.96 7.75 13.22
C ASP A 31 -2.61 8.76 14.16
N LYS A 32 -1.88 9.18 15.18
CA LYS A 32 -2.46 10.05 16.18
C LYS A 32 -2.67 11.47 15.67
N ASP A 33 -2.07 11.83 14.56
CA ASP A 33 -2.29 13.13 13.94
C ASP A 33 -3.52 13.12 13.04
N GLY A 34 -4.17 11.97 12.89
CA GLY A 34 -5.35 11.84 12.05
C GLY A 34 -5.05 11.49 10.63
N LYS A 35 -3.79 11.29 10.26
CA LYS A 35 -3.46 10.90 8.90
C LYS A 35 -3.71 9.43 8.71
N ARG A 36 -4.25 9.10 7.55
CA ARG A 36 -4.62 7.74 7.22
C ARG A 36 -3.67 7.15 6.22
N TYR A 37 -3.33 5.90 6.41
CA TYR A 37 -2.36 5.23 5.57
C TYR A 37 -2.86 3.85 5.18
N LEU A 38 -2.38 3.37 4.04
CA LEU A 38 -2.64 2.03 3.60
C LEU A 38 -1.30 1.30 3.58
N LYS A 39 -1.22 0.21 4.31
CA LYS A 39 0.01 -0.57 4.40
C LYS A 39 -0.17 -1.81 3.55
N ILE A 40 0.72 -2.01 2.61
CA ILE A 40 0.64 -3.10 1.66
C ILE A 40 1.92 -3.89 1.67
N ARG A 41 1.80 -5.22 1.77
CA ARG A 41 2.96 -6.08 1.69
C ARG A 41 3.50 -6.06 0.26
N ILE A 42 4.79 -5.97 0.10
CA ILE A 42 5.43 -5.88 -1.20
C ILE A 42 6.34 -7.08 -1.43
N ASP A 43 6.15 -7.76 -2.57
CA ASP A 43 7.02 -8.85 -2.98
C ASP A 43 7.99 -8.40 -4.03
N ASP A 44 7.70 -7.35 -4.75
CA ASP A 44 8.53 -6.91 -5.87
C ASP A 44 9.69 -6.06 -5.38
N GLU A 45 10.89 -6.52 -5.65
CA GLU A 45 12.09 -5.86 -5.16
C GLU A 45 12.26 -4.47 -5.74
N THR A 46 11.98 -4.30 -7.02
CA THR A 46 12.13 -3.01 -7.68
C THR A 46 11.19 -1.98 -7.07
N THR A 47 9.94 -2.38 -6.85
CA THR A 47 8.97 -1.49 -6.24
C THR A 47 9.38 -1.13 -4.81
N PHE A 48 9.86 -2.11 -4.07
CA PHE A 48 10.29 -1.87 -2.71
C PHE A 48 11.41 -0.84 -2.67
N ARG A 49 12.40 -0.98 -3.54
CA ARG A 49 13.52 -0.05 -3.57
C ARG A 49 13.11 1.35 -3.99
N THR A 50 12.14 1.42 -4.91
CA THR A 50 11.66 2.72 -5.40
C THR A 50 11.11 3.56 -4.26
N PHE A 51 10.41 2.93 -3.32
CA PHE A 51 9.75 3.66 -2.25
C PHE A 51 10.43 3.51 -0.90
N GLN A 52 11.57 2.83 -0.85
CA GLN A 52 12.26 2.64 0.41
C GLN A 52 12.83 3.96 0.90
N ARG A 53 12.56 4.31 2.15
CA ARG A 53 13.17 5.45 2.74
C ARG A 53 14.55 5.11 3.18
N VAL A 54 15.48 5.86 2.73
CA VAL A 54 16.84 5.71 3.23
C VAL A 54 16.82 6.39 4.54
N ASN A 55 17.20 5.68 5.51
CA ASN A 55 17.11 6.15 6.75
C ASN A 55 17.73 7.37 7.04
N GLY A 56 17.47 7.85 7.55
CA GLY A 56 18.06 8.87 7.80
C GLY A 56 17.72 10.08 7.36
N ASN A 57 17.65 9.99 7.08
CA ASN A 57 17.67 10.85 6.60
C ASN A 57 16.90 11.34 6.15
N ASN A 58 16.61 11.07 6.27
CA ASN A 58 16.10 11.42 5.79
C ASN A 58 15.59 11.84 5.70
#